data_4846ff826d5ddbf3e88da797f6472c41
#
_entry.id   4846ff826d5ddbf3e88da797f6472c41
#
_cell.length_a   1.000
_cell.length_b   1.000
_cell.length_c   1.000
_cell.angle_alpha   90.00
_cell.angle_beta   90.00
_cell.angle_gamma   90.00
#
_symmetry.space_group_name_H-M   'P 1'
#
loop_
_entity.id
_entity.type
_entity.pdbx_description
1 polymer ?
#
loop_
_entity_poly.entity_id
_entity_poly.type
_entity_poly.pdbx_seq_one_letter_code
_entity_poly.pdbx_strand_id
1 'polypeptide(L)'
;KFTASEIHRLMGIKGLGKTGETYVWEKVAEELGATMPPVTTYAMQRGTDMEPIAKVYYSKAFNASVSPAEFITAPWCDEAGASPDGIVTDWENTAIQRLIEIKCPMNPTHHLVYFTIKSVADFKREKPEYYWQVQLQMAVTGINQCDFVSFYPEIDEDFRMVALTVDADNSDIELMKLRIAEAVAMKHEILKSIRL
;
A
#
# COMPACT_ATOMS: atom_id res chain seq x y z
N LYS A 1 3.53 -14.31 1.30
CA LYS A 1 4.07 -13.34 0.33
C LYS A 1 4.43 -12.02 1.03
N PHE A 2 5.41 -11.30 0.50
CA PHE A 2 5.68 -9.91 0.86
C PHE A 2 4.63 -9.00 0.21
N THR A 3 3.86 -8.26 1.00
CA THR A 3 2.69 -7.50 0.54
C THR A 3 2.94 -6.00 0.55
N ALA A 4 2.22 -5.26 -0.28
CA ALA A 4 2.38 -3.82 -0.42
C ALA A 4 2.19 -3.06 0.90
N SER A 5 1.22 -3.44 1.73
CA SER A 5 0.97 -2.80 3.02
C SER A 5 2.14 -2.89 4.02
N GLU A 6 3.00 -3.91 3.87
CA GLU A 6 4.13 -4.16 4.76
C GLU A 6 5.49 -3.92 4.11
N ILE A 7 5.52 -3.55 2.82
CA ILE A 7 6.77 -3.45 2.05
C ILE A 7 7.75 -2.42 2.62
N HIS A 8 7.25 -1.36 3.24
CA HIS A 8 8.06 -0.33 3.89
C HIS A 8 9.04 -0.93 4.91
N ARG A 9 8.72 -2.08 5.50
CA ARG A 9 9.57 -2.79 6.46
C ARG A 9 10.88 -3.27 5.84
N LEU A 10 10.90 -3.52 4.53
CA LEU A 10 12.11 -3.91 3.78
C LEU A 10 12.94 -2.70 3.34
N MET A 11 12.42 -1.48 3.44
CA MET A 11 13.03 -0.27 2.89
C MET A 11 13.98 0.42 3.88
N GLY A 12 14.86 -0.36 4.51
CA GLY A 12 15.89 0.18 5.39
C GLY A 12 16.96 0.97 4.61
N ILE A 13 17.60 1.95 5.28
CA ILE A 13 18.56 2.89 4.65
C ILE A 13 19.78 2.15 4.05
N LYS A 14 20.29 1.12 4.73
CA LYS A 14 21.52 0.39 4.32
C LYS A 14 21.25 -1.08 3.97
N GLY A 15 20.00 -1.48 3.72
CA GLY A 15 19.60 -2.87 3.49
C GLY A 15 18.28 -3.15 4.20
N LEU A 16 17.98 -4.41 4.48
CA LEU A 16 16.72 -4.79 5.15
C LEU A 16 16.62 -4.23 6.57
N GLY A 17 17.74 -4.19 7.31
CA GLY A 17 17.76 -3.81 8.70
C GLY A 17 16.96 -4.77 9.60
N LYS A 18 16.91 -4.51 10.92
CA LYS A 18 16.22 -5.40 11.86
C LYS A 18 14.72 -5.56 11.58
N THR A 19 14.05 -4.49 11.14
CA THR A 19 12.62 -4.55 10.82
C THR A 19 12.35 -5.46 9.62
N GLY A 20 13.19 -5.37 8.58
CA GLY A 20 13.10 -6.23 7.41
C GLY A 20 13.44 -7.69 7.75
N GLU A 21 14.51 -7.92 8.53
CA GLU A 21 14.84 -9.26 9.02
C GLU A 21 13.70 -9.89 9.81
N THR A 22 13.06 -9.12 10.72
CA THR A 22 11.88 -9.60 11.45
C THR A 22 10.75 -9.98 10.50
N TYR A 23 10.51 -9.16 9.47
CA TYR A 23 9.47 -9.45 8.47
C TYR A 23 9.80 -10.72 7.67
N VAL A 24 11.06 -10.97 7.34
CA VAL A 24 11.49 -12.23 6.70
C VAL A 24 11.21 -13.42 7.62
N TRP A 25 11.54 -13.34 8.92
CA TRP A 25 11.24 -14.41 9.87
C TRP A 25 9.75 -14.69 10.03
N GLU A 26 8.91 -13.66 10.00
CA GLU A 26 7.44 -13.84 9.96
C GLU A 26 7.00 -14.64 8.72
N LYS A 27 7.58 -14.34 7.54
CA LYS A 27 7.30 -15.09 6.31
C LYS A 27 7.84 -16.52 6.33
N VAL A 28 8.95 -16.77 6.99
CA VAL A 28 9.44 -18.13 7.27
C VAL A 28 8.45 -18.88 8.16
N ALA A 29 7.99 -18.27 9.23
CA ALA A 29 7.02 -18.88 10.14
C ALA A 29 5.69 -19.22 9.44
N GLU A 30 5.16 -18.28 8.64
CA GLU A 30 3.96 -18.51 7.81
C GLU A 30 4.14 -19.72 6.88
N GLU A 31 5.31 -19.84 6.21
CA GLU A 31 5.58 -20.96 5.29
C GLU A 31 5.73 -22.30 6.01
N LEU A 32 6.15 -22.28 7.27
CA LEU A 32 6.22 -23.46 8.13
C LEU A 32 4.87 -23.80 8.79
N GLY A 33 3.79 -23.09 8.43
CA GLY A 33 2.44 -23.37 8.89
C GLY A 33 2.04 -22.64 10.17
N ALA A 34 2.82 -21.65 10.62
CA ALA A 34 2.40 -20.83 11.74
C ALA A 34 1.18 -19.99 11.34
N THR A 35 0.10 -20.14 12.08
CA THR A 35 -1.06 -19.28 12.00
C THR A 35 -0.97 -18.20 13.05
N MET A 36 -0.69 -16.98 12.61
CA MET A 36 -0.84 -15.82 13.50
C MET A 36 -2.33 -15.60 13.75
N PRO A 37 -2.76 -15.45 15.01
CA PRO A 37 -4.16 -15.15 15.27
C PRO A 37 -4.54 -13.85 14.53
N PRO A 38 -5.71 -13.82 13.85
CA PRO A 38 -6.14 -12.61 13.17
C PRO A 38 -6.33 -11.50 14.19
N VAL A 39 -5.51 -10.48 14.11
CA VAL A 39 -5.66 -9.27 14.93
C VAL A 39 -6.54 -8.30 14.16
N THR A 40 -7.86 -8.49 14.26
CA THR A 40 -8.79 -7.46 13.76
C THR A 40 -8.88 -6.36 14.80
N THR A 41 -8.25 -5.25 14.52
CA THR A 41 -8.38 -4.06 15.36
C THR A 41 -9.64 -3.28 14.98
N TYR A 42 -10.17 -2.48 15.92
CA TYR A 42 -11.28 -1.58 15.62
C TYR A 42 -10.93 -0.61 14.47
N ALA A 43 -9.66 -0.22 14.33
CA ALA A 43 -9.19 0.60 13.22
C ALA A 43 -9.29 -0.12 11.87
N MET A 44 -8.95 -1.42 11.82
CA MET A 44 -9.09 -2.23 10.60
C MET A 44 -10.56 -2.40 10.23
N GLN A 45 -11.44 -2.66 11.21
CA GLN A 45 -12.87 -2.77 10.97
C GLN A 45 -13.42 -1.46 10.40
N ARG A 46 -13.08 -0.30 11.01
CA ARG A 46 -13.46 1.01 10.48
C ARG A 46 -12.97 1.21 9.03
N GLY A 47 -11.74 0.81 8.73
CA GLY A 47 -11.21 0.86 7.35
C GLY A 47 -12.13 0.12 6.38
N THR A 48 -12.46 -1.12 6.70
CA THR A 48 -13.35 -1.97 5.87
C THR A 48 -14.75 -1.36 5.72
N ASP A 49 -15.33 -0.82 6.80
CA ASP A 49 -16.69 -0.26 6.80
C ASP A 49 -16.77 1.07 6.03
N MET A 50 -15.71 1.89 6.10
CA MET A 50 -15.68 3.22 5.50
C MET A 50 -15.17 3.26 4.06
N GLU A 51 -14.39 2.28 3.64
CA GLU A 51 -13.81 2.23 2.29
C GLU A 51 -14.87 2.31 1.17
N PRO A 52 -16.00 1.57 1.20
CA PRO A 52 -17.05 1.70 0.19
C PRO A 52 -17.67 3.11 0.14
N ILE A 53 -17.80 3.75 1.30
CA ILE A 53 -18.35 5.12 1.40
C ILE A 53 -17.34 6.12 0.80
N ALA A 54 -16.06 5.95 1.12
CA ALA A 54 -14.99 6.77 0.56
C ALA A 54 -14.91 6.66 -0.96
N LYS A 55 -15.07 5.45 -1.53
CA LYS A 55 -15.10 5.22 -2.98
C LYS A 55 -16.24 5.98 -3.65
N VAL A 56 -17.44 5.95 -3.08
CA VAL A 56 -18.60 6.70 -3.58
C VAL A 56 -18.35 8.21 -3.51
N TYR A 57 -17.79 8.67 -2.40
CA TYR A 57 -17.47 10.09 -2.22
C TYR A 57 -16.39 10.54 -3.23
N TYR A 58 -15.33 9.76 -3.38
CA TYR A 58 -14.27 10.00 -4.37
C TYR A 58 -14.84 10.07 -5.80
N SER A 59 -15.66 9.09 -6.18
CA SER A 59 -16.25 9.01 -7.54
C SER A 59 -17.05 10.26 -7.88
N LYS A 60 -17.79 10.81 -6.93
CA LYS A 60 -18.56 12.05 -7.11
C LYS A 60 -17.65 13.28 -7.18
N ALA A 61 -16.64 13.36 -6.31
CA ALA A 61 -15.76 14.52 -6.22
C ALA A 61 -14.85 14.65 -7.46
N PHE A 62 -14.43 13.54 -8.05
CA PHE A 62 -13.46 13.50 -9.15
C PHE A 62 -14.06 13.10 -10.51
N ASN A 63 -15.38 12.94 -10.60
CA ASN A 63 -16.07 12.55 -11.85
C ASN A 63 -15.47 11.27 -12.46
N ALA A 64 -15.28 10.23 -11.62
CA ALA A 64 -14.62 9.00 -11.99
C ALA A 64 -15.35 7.78 -11.45
N SER A 65 -15.13 6.61 -12.04
CA SER A 65 -15.56 5.32 -11.51
C SER A 65 -14.42 4.61 -10.80
N VAL A 66 -14.75 3.90 -9.72
CA VAL A 66 -13.79 3.04 -8.99
C VAL A 66 -14.27 1.60 -9.10
N SER A 67 -13.51 0.80 -9.84
CA SER A 67 -13.71 -0.64 -9.96
C SER A 67 -12.91 -1.39 -8.90
N PRO A 68 -13.41 -2.53 -8.37
CA PRO A 68 -12.63 -3.34 -7.44
C PRO A 68 -11.36 -3.88 -8.11
N ALA A 69 -10.30 -4.03 -7.32
CA ALA A 69 -9.09 -4.71 -7.72
C ALA A 69 -8.88 -5.95 -6.85
N GLU A 70 -8.40 -7.04 -7.47
CA GLU A 70 -8.04 -8.25 -6.75
C GLU A 70 -6.57 -8.21 -6.31
N PHE A 71 -6.16 -9.20 -5.50
CA PHE A 71 -4.76 -9.39 -5.19
C PHE A 71 -3.99 -9.84 -6.43
N ILE A 72 -2.94 -9.12 -6.78
CA ILE A 72 -2.09 -9.40 -7.94
C ILE A 72 -0.71 -9.81 -7.44
N THR A 73 -0.23 -10.96 -7.90
CA THR A 73 1.15 -11.40 -7.69
C THR A 73 2.08 -10.61 -8.60
N ALA A 74 3.24 -10.20 -8.08
CA ALA A 74 4.22 -9.46 -8.86
C ALA A 74 4.73 -10.30 -10.05
N PRO A 75 4.72 -9.75 -11.27
CA PRO A 75 5.12 -10.53 -12.46
C PRO A 75 6.61 -10.93 -12.47
N TRP A 76 7.43 -10.33 -11.62
CA TRP A 76 8.87 -10.62 -11.48
C TRP A 76 9.21 -11.45 -10.23
N CYS A 77 8.25 -11.72 -9.32
CA CYS A 77 8.49 -12.42 -8.06
C CYS A 77 7.21 -13.04 -7.50
N ASP A 78 7.13 -14.37 -7.51
CA ASP A 78 5.97 -15.11 -7.01
C ASP A 78 5.72 -14.91 -5.51
N GLU A 79 6.73 -14.41 -4.78
CA GLU A 79 6.67 -14.19 -3.34
C GLU A 79 6.29 -12.77 -2.94
N ALA A 80 6.00 -11.91 -3.92
CA ALA A 80 5.51 -10.55 -3.66
C ALA A 80 4.16 -10.30 -4.33
N GLY A 81 3.43 -9.31 -3.84
CA GLY A 81 2.15 -8.93 -4.46
C GLY A 81 1.48 -7.77 -3.77
N ALA A 82 0.40 -7.31 -4.38
CA ALA A 82 -0.35 -6.16 -3.93
C ALA A 82 -1.86 -6.32 -4.17
N SER A 83 -2.65 -5.67 -3.35
CA SER A 83 -4.09 -5.50 -3.52
C SER A 83 -4.40 -4.01 -3.39
N PRO A 84 -4.49 -3.27 -4.49
CA PRO A 84 -5.01 -1.90 -4.46
C PRO A 84 -6.47 -1.88 -4.01
N ASP A 85 -6.93 -0.78 -3.43
CA ASP A 85 -8.34 -0.66 -3.06
C ASP A 85 -9.26 -0.53 -4.28
N GLY A 86 -8.71 -0.16 -5.45
CA GLY A 86 -9.44 -0.15 -6.71
C GLY A 86 -8.65 0.41 -7.89
N ILE A 87 -9.31 0.36 -9.04
CA ILE A 87 -8.85 0.99 -10.28
C ILE A 87 -9.81 2.13 -10.62
N VAL A 88 -9.29 3.32 -10.75
CA VAL A 88 -10.02 4.53 -11.11
C VAL A 88 -9.99 4.69 -12.63
N THR A 89 -11.15 4.98 -13.21
CA THR A 89 -11.29 5.32 -14.64
C THR A 89 -12.08 6.60 -14.74
N ASP A 90 -11.56 7.60 -15.44
CA ASP A 90 -12.23 8.89 -15.64
C ASP A 90 -13.44 8.71 -16.56
N TRP A 91 -14.57 9.32 -16.24
CA TRP A 91 -15.78 9.19 -17.06
C TRP A 91 -15.65 9.85 -18.43
N GLU A 92 -14.86 10.93 -18.52
CA GLU A 92 -14.63 11.64 -19.78
C GLU A 92 -13.55 10.98 -20.65
N ASN A 93 -12.59 10.30 -20.02
CA ASN A 93 -11.51 9.60 -20.71
C ASN A 93 -11.22 8.24 -20.09
N THR A 94 -11.93 7.23 -20.56
CA THR A 94 -11.82 5.86 -20.06
C THR A 94 -10.47 5.17 -20.35
N ALA A 95 -9.61 5.78 -21.16
CA ALA A 95 -8.25 5.28 -21.40
C ALA A 95 -7.30 5.66 -20.26
N ILE A 96 -7.63 6.65 -19.43
CA ILE A 96 -6.83 7.04 -18.27
C ILE A 96 -7.25 6.16 -17.09
N GLN A 97 -6.30 5.39 -16.60
CA GLN A 97 -6.48 4.55 -15.40
C GLN A 97 -5.45 4.93 -14.34
N ARG A 98 -5.93 5.01 -13.10
CA ARG A 98 -5.10 5.19 -11.90
C ARG A 98 -5.48 4.12 -10.88
N LEU A 99 -4.58 3.78 -9.99
CA LEU A 99 -4.93 3.04 -8.79
C LEU A 99 -5.52 3.99 -7.75
N ILE A 100 -6.19 3.43 -6.77
CA ILE A 100 -6.59 4.16 -5.55
C ILE A 100 -6.19 3.35 -4.32
N GLU A 101 -5.64 4.04 -3.33
CA GLU A 101 -5.38 3.55 -1.99
C GLU A 101 -6.07 4.46 -0.98
N ILE A 102 -6.97 3.90 -0.18
CA ILE A 102 -7.84 4.64 0.73
C ILE A 102 -7.46 4.36 2.18
N LYS A 103 -7.33 5.41 2.96
CA LYS A 103 -7.16 5.33 4.41
C LYS A 103 -8.30 6.05 5.12
N CYS A 104 -8.96 5.33 6.04
CA CYS A 104 -10.05 5.86 6.86
C CYS A 104 -9.61 5.86 8.33
N PRO A 105 -8.75 6.79 8.76
CA PRO A 105 -8.21 6.79 10.11
C PRO A 105 -9.31 6.98 11.15
N MET A 106 -9.12 6.39 12.34
CA MET A 106 -10.02 6.57 13.47
C MET A 106 -9.88 7.94 14.14
N ASN A 107 -8.67 8.48 14.09
CA ASN A 107 -8.38 9.76 14.75
C ASN A 107 -8.37 10.88 13.69
N PRO A 108 -9.21 11.91 13.83
CA PRO A 108 -9.27 13.02 12.90
C PRO A 108 -7.93 13.75 12.76
N THR A 109 -7.09 13.75 13.79
CA THR A 109 -5.77 14.39 13.69
C THR A 109 -4.87 13.67 12.69
N HIS A 110 -4.96 12.35 12.58
CA HIS A 110 -4.23 11.58 11.58
C HIS A 110 -4.72 11.88 10.17
N HIS A 111 -6.00 12.18 10.00
CA HIS A 111 -6.57 12.62 8.72
C HIS A 111 -6.11 14.03 8.36
N LEU A 112 -6.20 14.98 9.30
CA LEU A 112 -5.88 16.38 9.06
C LEU A 112 -4.41 16.62 8.68
N VAL A 113 -3.49 15.76 9.13
CA VAL A 113 -2.07 15.84 8.73
C VAL A 113 -1.90 15.75 7.21
N TYR A 114 -2.74 15.00 6.50
CA TYR A 114 -2.62 14.88 5.04
C TYR A 114 -2.89 16.19 4.30
N PHE A 115 -3.66 17.12 4.87
CA PHE A 115 -3.85 18.46 4.31
C PHE A 115 -2.59 19.32 4.34
N THR A 116 -1.61 18.96 5.14
CA THR A 116 -0.30 19.66 5.21
C THR A 116 0.73 19.11 4.23
N ILE A 117 0.50 17.92 3.65
CA ILE A 117 1.36 17.29 2.65
C ILE A 117 1.10 17.96 1.30
N LYS A 118 2.10 18.65 0.74
CA LYS A 118 1.96 19.46 -0.47
C LYS A 118 2.62 18.86 -1.70
N SER A 119 3.43 17.83 -1.51
CA SER A 119 4.16 17.18 -2.60
C SER A 119 4.35 15.67 -2.34
N VAL A 120 4.66 14.92 -3.41
CA VAL A 120 5.02 13.51 -3.29
C VAL A 120 6.29 13.33 -2.44
N ALA A 121 7.23 14.29 -2.50
CA ALA A 121 8.44 14.27 -1.65
C ALA A 121 8.10 14.42 -0.17
N ASP A 122 7.14 15.29 0.18
CA ASP A 122 6.62 15.40 1.55
C ASP A 122 5.93 14.11 1.97
N PHE A 123 5.10 13.52 1.09
CA PHE A 123 4.42 12.26 1.36
C PHE A 123 5.40 11.12 1.65
N LYS A 124 6.45 10.99 0.82
CA LYS A 124 7.52 9.99 1.03
C LYS A 124 8.23 10.17 2.37
N ARG A 125 8.45 11.42 2.79
CA ARG A 125 9.13 11.75 4.05
C ARG A 125 8.23 11.51 5.26
N GLU A 126 6.97 11.98 5.20
CA GLU A 126 6.04 12.02 6.35
C GLU A 126 5.27 10.69 6.52
N LYS A 127 5.06 9.98 5.41
CA LYS A 127 4.26 8.76 5.34
C LYS A 127 4.93 7.68 4.48
N PRO A 128 6.18 7.29 4.80
CA PRO A 128 6.93 6.34 3.99
C PRO A 128 6.22 4.99 3.87
N GLU A 129 5.47 4.55 4.88
CA GLU A 129 4.71 3.31 4.85
C GLU A 129 3.70 3.26 3.70
N TYR A 130 2.98 4.37 3.47
CA TYR A 130 2.00 4.46 2.39
C TYR A 130 2.63 4.77 1.04
N TYR A 131 3.71 5.57 1.05
CA TYR A 131 4.46 5.83 -0.18
C TYR A 131 4.98 4.53 -0.80
N TRP A 132 5.64 3.69 -0.02
CA TRP A 132 6.15 2.41 -0.52
C TRP A 132 5.02 1.44 -0.89
N GLN A 133 3.89 1.48 -0.18
CA GLN A 133 2.71 0.69 -0.51
C GLN A 133 2.22 0.99 -1.92
N VAL A 134 1.99 2.27 -2.25
CA VAL A 134 1.48 2.65 -3.59
C VAL A 134 2.52 2.43 -4.69
N GLN A 135 3.82 2.59 -4.41
CA GLN A 135 4.87 2.27 -5.38
C GLN A 135 4.87 0.76 -5.73
N LEU A 136 4.69 -0.13 -4.75
CA LEU A 136 4.59 -1.57 -5.05
C LEU A 136 3.30 -1.90 -5.82
N GLN A 137 2.18 -1.29 -5.47
CA GLN A 137 0.93 -1.48 -6.19
C GLN A 137 1.09 -1.08 -7.67
N MET A 138 1.67 0.08 -7.95
CA MET A 138 1.95 0.53 -9.32
C MET A 138 2.91 -0.40 -10.05
N ALA A 139 3.98 -0.83 -9.40
CA ALA A 139 4.94 -1.75 -9.98
C ALA A 139 4.33 -3.11 -10.35
N VAL A 140 3.42 -3.64 -9.52
CA VAL A 140 2.76 -4.95 -9.72
C VAL A 140 1.71 -4.89 -10.82
N THR A 141 0.95 -3.79 -10.90
CA THR A 141 -0.14 -3.64 -11.86
C THR A 141 0.30 -3.09 -13.22
N GLY A 142 1.44 -2.40 -13.27
CA GLY A 142 1.88 -1.64 -14.45
C GLY A 142 1.13 -0.34 -14.68
N ILE A 143 0.24 0.06 -13.75
CA ILE A 143 -0.44 1.37 -13.78
C ILE A 143 0.47 2.38 -13.09
N ASN A 144 0.80 3.46 -13.77
CA ASN A 144 1.86 4.39 -13.36
C ASN A 144 1.41 5.52 -12.42
N GLN A 145 0.13 5.57 -12.05
CA GLN A 145 -0.41 6.56 -11.12
C GLN A 145 -1.27 5.91 -10.06
N CYS A 146 -1.22 6.46 -8.86
CA CYS A 146 -2.09 6.06 -7.74
C CYS A 146 -2.58 7.31 -7.00
N ASP A 147 -3.90 7.42 -6.80
CA ASP A 147 -4.47 8.41 -5.93
C ASP A 147 -4.48 7.85 -4.50
N PHE A 148 -3.62 8.40 -3.64
CA PHE A 148 -3.68 8.16 -2.21
C PHE A 148 -4.74 9.06 -1.60
N VAL A 149 -5.72 8.46 -0.93
CA VAL A 149 -6.88 9.15 -0.38
C VAL A 149 -6.96 8.95 1.13
N SER A 150 -7.13 10.03 1.88
CA SER A 150 -7.54 9.96 3.27
C SER A 150 -8.97 10.47 3.41
N PHE A 151 -9.83 9.69 4.07
CA PHE A 151 -11.25 9.99 4.22
C PHE A 151 -11.69 9.91 5.68
N TYR A 152 -12.37 10.97 6.13
CA TYR A 152 -12.94 11.07 7.48
C TYR A 152 -14.31 11.77 7.43
N PRO A 153 -15.44 11.03 7.41
CA PRO A 153 -16.77 11.61 7.16
C PRO A 153 -17.32 12.44 8.32
N GLU A 154 -16.82 12.27 9.55
CA GLU A 154 -17.32 12.91 10.76
C GLU A 154 -16.70 14.30 11.02
N ILE A 155 -16.32 15.02 9.96
CA ILE A 155 -15.78 16.40 10.01
C ILE A 155 -16.52 17.26 8.98
N ASP A 156 -16.29 18.58 8.99
CA ASP A 156 -16.87 19.51 8.02
C ASP A 156 -16.61 19.04 6.58
N GLU A 157 -17.61 19.24 5.70
CA GLU A 157 -17.64 18.66 4.35
C GLU A 157 -16.38 18.97 3.53
N ASP A 158 -15.88 20.18 3.62
CA ASP A 158 -14.67 20.64 2.91
C ASP A 158 -13.40 19.89 3.35
N PHE A 159 -13.43 19.24 4.49
CA PHE A 159 -12.28 18.52 5.07
C PHE A 159 -12.47 17.00 5.12
N ARG A 160 -13.58 16.45 4.60
CA ARG A 160 -13.84 15.00 4.66
C ARG A 160 -12.88 14.16 3.85
N MET A 161 -12.33 14.71 2.78
CA MET A 161 -11.45 13.97 1.88
C MET A 161 -10.26 14.82 1.45
N VAL A 162 -9.11 14.21 1.44
CA VAL A 162 -7.91 14.72 0.77
C VAL A 162 -7.34 13.63 -0.11
N ALA A 163 -6.97 13.97 -1.34
CA ALA A 163 -6.36 13.07 -2.30
C ALA A 163 -5.02 13.65 -2.77
N LEU A 164 -4.04 12.78 -2.92
CA LEU A 164 -2.72 13.08 -3.48
C LEU A 164 -2.42 12.08 -4.60
N THR A 165 -2.28 12.57 -5.83
CA THR A 165 -1.83 11.73 -6.94
C THR A 165 -0.33 11.50 -6.83
N VAL A 166 0.07 10.23 -6.83
CA VAL A 166 1.45 9.76 -6.76
C VAL A 166 1.79 9.09 -8.08
N ASP A 167 2.87 9.53 -8.73
CA ASP A 167 3.41 8.86 -9.90
C ASP A 167 4.39 7.76 -9.51
N ALA A 168 4.53 6.76 -10.38
CA ALA A 168 5.52 5.70 -10.22
C ALA A 168 6.94 6.28 -10.34
N ASP A 169 7.77 6.05 -9.32
CA ASP A 169 9.19 6.38 -9.33
C ASP A 169 10.00 5.13 -9.68
N ASN A 170 10.52 5.09 -10.90
CA ASN A 170 11.27 3.92 -11.38
C ASN A 170 12.50 3.61 -10.55
N SER A 171 13.18 4.61 -10.00
CA SER A 171 14.38 4.39 -9.18
C SER A 171 14.03 3.75 -7.83
N ASP A 172 12.94 4.21 -7.22
CA ASP A 172 12.42 3.64 -5.97
C ASP A 172 11.84 2.23 -6.20
N ILE A 173 11.15 2.02 -7.31
CA ILE A 173 10.63 0.69 -7.70
C ILE A 173 11.78 -0.31 -7.89
N GLU A 174 12.86 0.06 -8.57
CA GLU A 174 14.01 -0.84 -8.73
C GLU A 174 14.72 -1.11 -7.40
N LEU A 175 14.87 -0.11 -6.53
CA LEU A 175 15.38 -0.31 -5.17
C LEU A 175 14.48 -1.28 -4.39
N MET A 176 13.18 -1.12 -4.47
CA MET A 176 12.21 -1.98 -3.80
C MET A 176 12.26 -3.43 -4.32
N LYS A 177 12.37 -3.63 -5.63
CA LYS A 177 12.56 -4.98 -6.22
C LYS A 177 13.83 -5.63 -5.71
N LEU A 178 14.94 -4.89 -5.60
CA LEU A 178 16.19 -5.37 -5.02
C LEU A 178 15.99 -5.81 -3.56
N ARG A 179 15.31 -5.02 -2.73
CA ARG A 179 15.01 -5.36 -1.33
C ARG A 179 14.13 -6.59 -1.20
N ILE A 180 13.15 -6.75 -2.08
CA ILE A 180 12.32 -7.97 -2.14
C ILE A 180 13.19 -9.18 -2.48
N ALA A 181 14.07 -9.07 -3.47
CA ALA A 181 14.97 -10.17 -3.84
C ALA A 181 15.92 -10.56 -2.69
N GLU A 182 16.49 -9.57 -1.97
CA GLU A 182 17.30 -9.80 -0.76
C GLU A 182 16.48 -10.54 0.33
N ALA A 183 15.24 -10.12 0.57
CA ALA A 183 14.36 -10.73 1.56
C ALA A 183 13.96 -12.17 1.20
N VAL A 184 13.68 -12.43 -0.07
CA VAL A 184 13.36 -13.78 -0.59
C VAL A 184 14.57 -14.68 -0.47
N ALA A 185 15.76 -14.22 -0.86
CA ALA A 185 17.00 -15.00 -0.73
C ALA A 185 17.28 -15.36 0.74
N MET A 186 17.16 -14.38 1.66
CA MET A 186 17.32 -14.61 3.09
C MET A 186 16.28 -15.63 3.61
N LYS A 187 15.02 -15.52 3.21
CA LYS A 187 13.97 -16.47 3.58
C LYS A 187 14.33 -17.90 3.17
N HIS A 188 14.79 -18.09 1.93
CA HIS A 188 15.16 -19.41 1.43
C HIS A 188 16.37 -20.00 2.15
N GLU A 189 17.39 -19.20 2.46
CA GLU A 189 18.55 -19.66 3.25
C GLU A 189 18.14 -20.08 4.67
N ILE A 190 17.27 -19.33 5.33
CA ILE A 190 16.74 -19.69 6.64
C ILE A 190 15.97 -21.02 6.56
N LEU A 191 15.04 -21.15 5.60
CA LEU A 191 14.27 -22.38 5.43
C LEU A 191 15.15 -23.59 5.16
N LYS A 192 16.19 -23.43 4.34
CA LYS A 192 17.18 -24.47 4.09
C LYS A 192 17.94 -24.87 5.36
N SER A 193 18.33 -23.89 6.18
CA SER A 193 19.07 -24.18 7.42
C SER A 193 18.24 -24.85 8.50
N ILE A 194 16.91 -24.62 8.52
CA ILE A 194 15.99 -25.21 9.51
C ILE A 194 15.58 -26.64 9.10
N ARG A 195 15.52 -26.95 7.81
CA ARG A 195 15.09 -28.26 7.29
C ARG A 195 16.20 -29.30 7.23
N LEU A 196 17.44 -28.94 7.60
CA LEU A 196 18.57 -29.86 7.76
C LEU A 196 18.58 -30.54 9.14
#